data_fae87d31f96b3b4b2bcf1347a3ebc1a3
#
_entry.id   fae87d31f96b3b4b2bcf1347a3ebc1a3
#
_cell.length_a   1.000
_cell.length_b   1.000
_cell.length_c   1.000
_cell.angle_alpha   90.00
_cell.angle_beta   90.00
_cell.angle_gamma   90.00
#
_symmetry.space_group_name_H-M   'P 1'
#
loop_
_entity.id
_entity.type
_entity.pdbx_description
1 polymer ?
#
loop_
_entity_poly.entity_id
_entity_poly.type
_entity_poly.pdbx_seq_one_letter_code
_entity_poly.pdbx_strand_id
1 'polypeptide(L)'
;MLPALQGLATVRSIRAMWERLGRAGRARIAIAAGALAAVVVAVAVVFVVVRSGGSDASTPAATATATPSATSTNTATATATVDPSPTPIAHAGILDGVPMSDAEWAARNDLLPLAVMIDNTASANPHAGLSRADLVYEAFVEGGITRLMAVYWRQDADKIMPVRSARTPFVNWVSELDALYGHAGGAITQNEADAVGQIIQYGIKDLNAFSPVSSNYYYRDHDRPEPYNLATSTSYLREAADQLGLSGPPKTLPWHFREPGQSLPPGAPAGGIEVDYSGRLYAWQYIQWRWDAAKARYLRYQFGGPEVDVDTGEQLAFATVIVMRVPSHVVDESGHVILDQVGSGPATVFTGGQAYEGTWNKESRTAHTTFLSPRGDPIVFERGPIFIQVIGEQSAFDYTAAPGDLRELPAYEPPPPGSGIEIPDEPPPATVTATPTEAPSRTATAVTPRPSATASAVPGSPTAKAGIH
;
A
#
# COMPACT_ATOMS: atom_id res chain seq x y z
N MET A 1 42.39 -19.86 -26.28
CA MET A 1 42.76 -18.59 -26.96
C MET A 1 41.60 -17.56 -27.02
N LEU A 2 40.54 -17.69 -26.22
CA LEU A 2 39.38 -16.77 -26.27
C LEU A 2 39.25 -15.68 -25.16
N PRO A 3 39.99 -15.68 -24.02
CA PRO A 3 39.80 -14.60 -23.04
C PRO A 3 40.51 -13.28 -23.37
N ALA A 4 41.54 -13.31 -24.23
CA ALA A 4 42.36 -12.11 -24.52
C ALA A 4 41.68 -11.12 -25.50
N LEU A 5 40.69 -11.52 -26.25
CA LEU A 5 40.02 -10.67 -27.24
C LEU A 5 38.87 -9.82 -26.61
N GLN A 6 38.25 -10.28 -25.54
CA GLN A 6 37.18 -9.52 -24.84
C GLN A 6 37.74 -8.35 -24.07
N GLY A 7 38.92 -8.46 -23.48
CA GLY A 7 39.59 -7.35 -22.77
C GLY A 7 39.98 -6.17 -23.67
N LEU A 8 40.38 -6.45 -24.89
CA LEU A 8 40.80 -5.43 -25.86
C LEU A 8 39.65 -4.59 -26.44
N ALA A 9 38.45 -5.18 -26.55
CA ALA A 9 37.25 -4.48 -26.99
C ALA A 9 36.77 -3.49 -25.92
N THR A 10 36.81 -3.86 -24.64
CA THR A 10 36.40 -3.02 -23.52
C THR A 10 37.35 -1.82 -23.32
N VAL A 11 38.65 -2.02 -23.45
CA VAL A 11 39.66 -0.95 -23.33
C VAL A 11 39.52 0.07 -24.47
N ARG A 12 39.23 -0.39 -25.71
CA ARG A 12 38.98 0.50 -26.84
C ARG A 12 37.71 1.35 -26.67
N SER A 13 36.65 0.79 -26.13
CA SER A 13 35.41 1.52 -25.88
C SER A 13 35.56 2.59 -24.77
N ILE A 14 36.30 2.28 -23.71
CA ILE A 14 36.60 3.23 -22.62
C ILE A 14 37.48 4.37 -23.15
N ARG A 15 38.47 4.11 -23.97
CA ARG A 15 39.32 5.12 -24.59
C ARG A 15 38.55 6.05 -25.51
N ALA A 16 37.65 5.53 -26.33
CA ALA A 16 36.77 6.32 -27.21
C ALA A 16 35.79 7.19 -26.43
N MET A 17 35.28 6.72 -25.31
CA MET A 17 34.42 7.49 -24.39
C MET A 17 35.23 8.61 -23.73
N TRP A 18 36.44 8.34 -23.27
CA TRP A 18 37.34 9.32 -22.65
C TRP A 18 37.75 10.47 -23.59
N GLU A 19 37.93 10.17 -24.88
CA GLU A 19 38.26 11.16 -25.91
C GLU A 19 37.06 12.08 -26.26
N ARG A 20 35.82 11.62 -26.05
CA ARG A 20 34.60 12.41 -26.27
C ARG A 20 34.26 13.35 -25.12
N LEU A 21 34.82 13.15 -23.93
CA LEU A 21 34.60 14.00 -22.78
C LEU A 21 35.43 15.30 -22.90
N GLY A 22 34.75 16.45 -22.91
CA GLY A 22 35.40 17.75 -22.84
C GLY A 22 36.20 17.92 -21.53
N ARG A 23 37.06 18.97 -21.46
CA ARG A 23 37.93 19.22 -20.28
C ARG A 23 37.16 19.28 -18.96
N ALA A 24 35.96 19.87 -18.97
CA ALA A 24 35.09 19.95 -17.78
C ALA A 24 34.55 18.57 -17.31
N GLY A 25 34.22 17.67 -18.23
CA GLY A 25 33.77 16.33 -17.91
C GLY A 25 34.88 15.47 -17.29
N ARG A 26 36.09 15.57 -17.82
CA ARG A 26 37.28 14.88 -17.27
C ARG A 26 37.66 15.34 -15.88
N ALA A 27 37.54 16.66 -15.61
CA ALA A 27 37.78 17.22 -14.29
C ALA A 27 36.75 16.71 -13.25
N ARG A 28 35.48 16.59 -13.60
CA ARG A 28 34.43 16.06 -12.70
C ARG A 28 34.66 14.60 -12.35
N ILE A 29 35.04 13.76 -13.30
CA ILE A 29 35.35 12.35 -13.04
C ILE A 29 36.61 12.21 -12.15
N ALA A 30 37.63 13.02 -12.35
CA ALA A 30 38.83 13.02 -11.51
C ALA A 30 38.53 13.45 -10.05
N ILE A 31 37.65 14.45 -9.86
CA ILE A 31 37.21 14.90 -8.53
C ILE A 31 36.40 13.81 -7.83
N ALA A 32 35.47 13.15 -8.54
CA ALA A 32 34.66 12.06 -7.99
C ALA A 32 35.52 10.86 -7.58
N ALA A 33 36.51 10.48 -8.39
CA ALA A 33 37.45 9.40 -8.08
C ALA A 33 38.33 9.74 -6.88
N GLY A 34 38.76 10.99 -6.76
CA GLY A 34 39.56 11.47 -5.60
C GLY A 34 38.74 11.48 -4.31
N ALA A 35 37.47 11.88 -4.36
CA ALA A 35 36.56 11.84 -3.20
C ALA A 35 36.30 10.42 -2.70
N LEU A 36 36.11 9.46 -3.61
CA LEU A 36 35.92 8.06 -3.25
C LEU A 36 37.14 7.45 -2.58
N ALA A 37 38.36 7.77 -3.09
CA ALA A 37 39.60 7.32 -2.47
C ALA A 37 39.81 7.90 -1.08
N ALA A 38 39.45 9.15 -0.84
CA ALA A 38 39.53 9.79 0.48
C ALA A 38 38.59 9.14 1.51
N VAL A 39 37.38 8.76 1.09
CA VAL A 39 36.40 8.05 1.95
C VAL A 39 36.91 6.67 2.34
N VAL A 40 37.53 5.92 1.44
CA VAL A 40 38.07 4.58 1.70
C VAL A 40 39.24 4.68 2.71
N VAL A 41 40.11 5.70 2.60
CA VAL A 41 41.19 5.93 3.55
C VAL A 41 40.67 6.33 4.92
N ALA A 42 39.62 7.19 4.98
CA ALA A 42 39.01 7.60 6.25
C ALA A 42 38.40 6.41 7.00
N VAL A 43 37.70 5.52 6.29
CA VAL A 43 37.08 4.29 6.85
C VAL A 43 38.18 3.35 7.36
N ALA A 44 39.29 3.20 6.64
CA ALA A 44 40.41 2.35 7.08
C ALA A 44 41.07 2.88 8.33
N VAL A 45 41.26 4.21 8.49
CA VAL A 45 41.82 4.83 9.68
C VAL A 45 40.93 4.67 10.91
N VAL A 46 39.59 4.81 10.74
CA VAL A 46 38.63 4.58 11.83
C VAL A 46 38.68 3.11 12.29
N PHE A 47 38.81 2.16 11.36
CA PHE A 47 38.90 0.73 11.72
C PHE A 47 40.17 0.36 12.47
N VAL A 48 41.27 1.04 12.22
CA VAL A 48 42.54 0.83 12.93
C VAL A 48 42.51 1.45 14.32
N VAL A 49 41.88 2.64 14.48
CA VAL A 49 41.82 3.34 15.79
C VAL A 49 40.88 2.60 16.76
N VAL A 50 39.78 1.99 16.25
CA VAL A 50 38.84 1.21 17.09
C VAL A 50 39.46 -0.12 17.57
N ARG A 51 40.45 -0.69 16.85
CA ARG A 51 41.09 -1.95 17.24
C ARG A 51 42.28 -1.81 18.22
N SER A 52 42.76 -0.60 18.47
CA SER A 52 43.92 -0.36 19.33
C SER A 52 43.61 0.20 20.73
N GLY A 53 42.33 0.31 21.10
CA GLY A 53 41.87 0.82 22.40
C GLY A 53 41.36 -0.27 23.33
N GLY A 54 42.25 -1.17 23.78
CA GLY A 54 41.90 -2.18 24.77
C GLY A 54 43.10 -2.46 25.69
N SER A 55 43.10 -1.91 26.90
CA SER A 55 43.67 -2.54 28.07
C SER A 55 43.49 -1.70 29.35
N ASP A 56 43.02 -2.39 30.38
CA ASP A 56 43.24 -2.24 31.81
C ASP A 56 42.74 -1.01 32.57
N ALA A 57 41.73 -1.24 33.40
CA ALA A 57 41.55 -0.52 34.65
C ALA A 57 41.00 -1.42 35.75
N SER A 58 41.77 -1.52 36.78
CA SER A 58 41.63 -2.29 38.00
C SER A 58 40.47 -1.83 38.89
N THR A 59 39.84 -2.78 39.57
CA THR A 59 38.82 -2.62 40.61
C THR A 59 39.48 -2.19 41.94
N PRO A 60 38.91 -1.26 42.71
CA PRO A 60 39.10 -1.22 44.16
C PRO A 60 37.90 -1.77 44.92
N ALA A 61 38.20 -2.60 45.89
CA ALA A 61 37.26 -3.19 46.85
C ALA A 61 36.66 -2.12 47.77
N ALA A 62 35.34 -2.20 48.00
CA ALA A 62 34.66 -1.40 49.02
C ALA A 62 34.24 -2.28 50.20
N THR A 63 34.55 -1.79 51.36
CA THR A 63 34.39 -2.29 52.71
C THR A 63 32.93 -2.35 53.12
N ALA A 64 32.55 -3.45 53.77
CA ALA A 64 31.24 -3.66 54.38
C ALA A 64 31.02 -2.81 55.64
N THR A 65 29.89 -2.19 55.79
CA THR A 65 29.43 -1.63 57.08
C THR A 65 28.01 -2.08 57.38
N ALA A 66 27.79 -2.40 58.63
CA ALA A 66 26.70 -3.17 59.22
C ALA A 66 25.30 -2.56 59.13
N THR A 67 24.36 -3.51 59.16
CA THR A 67 22.91 -3.46 59.26
C THR A 67 22.37 -2.75 60.51
N PRO A 68 21.20 -2.10 60.44
CA PRO A 68 20.22 -2.18 61.52
C PRO A 68 18.98 -2.98 61.14
N SER A 69 18.58 -3.83 62.05
CA SER A 69 17.39 -4.65 62.07
C SER A 69 16.14 -3.83 61.89
N ALA A 70 15.30 -4.18 60.91
CA ALA A 70 13.98 -3.58 60.70
C ALA A 70 12.91 -4.61 61.03
N THR A 71 11.98 -4.18 61.83
CA THR A 71 10.77 -4.80 62.33
C THR A 71 9.88 -5.32 61.22
N SER A 72 9.44 -6.56 61.32
CA SER A 72 8.50 -7.21 60.39
C SER A 72 7.11 -6.58 60.49
N THR A 73 6.70 -5.82 59.53
CA THR A 73 5.31 -5.44 59.34
C THR A 73 4.66 -6.44 58.40
N ASN A 74 3.66 -7.14 58.85
CA ASN A 74 2.83 -8.03 58.00
C ASN A 74 2.11 -7.22 56.96
N THR A 75 2.66 -7.22 55.75
CA THR A 75 1.98 -6.68 54.56
C THR A 75 1.10 -7.81 54.01
N ALA A 76 -0.22 -7.59 53.99
CA ALA A 76 -1.17 -8.44 53.32
C ALA A 76 -0.73 -8.64 51.87
N THR A 77 -0.45 -9.86 51.49
CA THR A 77 -0.16 -10.25 50.10
C THR A 77 -1.42 -9.96 49.26
N ALA A 78 -1.40 -8.88 48.49
CA ALA A 78 -2.39 -8.69 47.44
C ALA A 78 -2.23 -9.85 46.47
N THR A 79 -3.25 -10.71 46.38
CA THR A 79 -3.35 -11.72 45.33
C THR A 79 -3.32 -10.98 44.00
N ALA A 80 -2.23 -11.10 43.27
CA ALA A 80 -2.14 -10.57 41.90
C ALA A 80 -3.26 -11.22 41.10
N THR A 81 -4.25 -10.45 40.72
CA THR A 81 -5.22 -10.82 39.71
C THR A 81 -4.41 -11.08 38.46
N VAL A 82 -4.25 -12.34 38.06
CA VAL A 82 -3.63 -12.69 36.77
C VAL A 82 -4.57 -12.12 35.71
N ASP A 83 -4.12 -11.06 35.07
CA ASP A 83 -4.79 -10.51 33.89
C ASP A 83 -4.92 -11.67 32.89
N PRO A 84 -6.12 -11.99 32.38
CA PRO A 84 -6.28 -13.13 31.48
C PRO A 84 -5.36 -12.92 30.29
N SER A 85 -4.50 -13.89 30.02
CA SER A 85 -3.64 -13.88 28.84
C SER A 85 -4.51 -13.59 27.61
N PRO A 86 -4.14 -12.63 26.75
CA PRO A 86 -4.98 -12.24 25.63
C PRO A 86 -5.28 -13.47 24.76
N THR A 87 -6.54 -13.68 24.42
CA THR A 87 -6.96 -14.79 23.55
C THR A 87 -6.30 -14.60 22.17
N PRO A 88 -5.62 -15.63 21.66
CA PRO A 88 -5.04 -15.58 20.32
C PRO A 88 -6.11 -15.27 19.26
N ILE A 89 -5.78 -14.44 18.27
CA ILE A 89 -6.67 -14.14 17.13
C ILE A 89 -6.69 -15.37 16.23
N ALA A 90 -7.86 -16.01 16.12
CA ALA A 90 -8.04 -17.18 15.26
C ALA A 90 -8.07 -16.81 13.77
N HIS A 91 -8.74 -15.70 13.44
CA HIS A 91 -8.90 -15.20 12.08
C HIS A 91 -8.66 -13.70 12.04
N ALA A 92 -7.98 -13.24 10.98
CA ALA A 92 -7.69 -11.83 10.78
C ALA A 92 -7.76 -11.46 9.29
N GLY A 93 -8.09 -10.21 8.99
CA GLY A 93 -8.04 -9.67 7.64
C GLY A 93 -6.65 -9.82 7.03
N ILE A 94 -6.57 -10.37 5.83
CA ILE A 94 -5.30 -10.69 5.16
C ILE A 94 -4.51 -9.44 4.74
N LEU A 95 -5.17 -8.29 4.61
CA LEU A 95 -4.57 -7.01 4.19
C LEU A 95 -4.30 -6.10 5.39
N ASP A 96 -5.17 -6.13 6.41
CA ASP A 96 -5.20 -5.13 7.49
C ASP A 96 -5.06 -5.72 8.89
N GLY A 97 -5.00 -7.05 9.01
CA GLY A 97 -4.81 -7.75 10.28
C GLY A 97 -5.97 -7.61 11.28
N VAL A 98 -7.10 -7.02 10.91
CA VAL A 98 -8.24 -6.83 11.81
C VAL A 98 -8.83 -8.18 12.20
N PRO A 99 -9.06 -8.46 13.51
CA PRO A 99 -9.68 -9.70 13.94
C PRO A 99 -11.06 -9.90 13.31
N MET A 100 -11.36 -11.13 12.93
CA MET A 100 -12.62 -11.53 12.31
C MET A 100 -13.24 -12.68 13.11
N SER A 101 -14.57 -12.69 13.18
CA SER A 101 -15.32 -13.84 13.67
C SER A 101 -15.24 -15.01 12.66
N ASP A 102 -15.55 -16.22 13.12
CA ASP A 102 -15.60 -17.41 12.26
C ASP A 102 -16.57 -17.23 11.08
N ALA A 103 -17.69 -16.53 11.30
CA ALA A 103 -18.69 -16.25 10.25
C ALA A 103 -18.17 -15.27 9.20
N GLU A 104 -17.51 -14.18 9.62
CA GLU A 104 -16.88 -13.22 8.70
C GLU A 104 -15.75 -13.87 7.89
N TRP A 105 -14.92 -14.67 8.56
CA TRP A 105 -13.86 -15.41 7.90
C TRP A 105 -14.41 -16.41 6.88
N ALA A 106 -15.42 -17.22 7.25
CA ALA A 106 -16.04 -18.18 6.36
C ALA A 106 -16.68 -17.53 5.12
N ALA A 107 -17.12 -16.27 5.24
CA ALA A 107 -17.67 -15.51 4.12
C ALA A 107 -16.60 -14.94 3.17
N ARG A 108 -15.30 -14.93 3.57
CA ARG A 108 -14.22 -14.21 2.86
C ARG A 108 -13.03 -15.09 2.46
N ASN A 109 -12.78 -16.19 3.15
CA ASN A 109 -11.55 -16.97 3.01
C ASN A 109 -11.31 -17.57 1.62
N ASP A 110 -12.36 -17.69 0.79
CA ASP A 110 -12.27 -18.13 -0.60
C ASP A 110 -12.37 -16.97 -1.62
N LEU A 111 -12.42 -15.73 -1.15
CA LEU A 111 -12.49 -14.55 -2.02
C LEU A 111 -11.10 -13.97 -2.28
N LEU A 112 -10.81 -13.72 -3.55
CA LEU A 112 -9.63 -12.95 -3.94
C LEU A 112 -9.76 -11.49 -3.48
N PRO A 113 -8.64 -10.79 -3.15
CA PRO A 113 -8.65 -9.34 -3.02
C PRO A 113 -9.17 -8.70 -4.31
N LEU A 114 -9.85 -7.57 -4.18
CA LEU A 114 -10.37 -6.79 -5.29
C LEU A 114 -9.67 -5.42 -5.32
N ALA A 115 -8.83 -5.19 -6.31
CA ALA A 115 -8.15 -3.93 -6.55
C ALA A 115 -8.91 -3.08 -7.57
N VAL A 116 -9.15 -1.80 -7.29
CA VAL A 116 -9.85 -0.89 -8.19
C VAL A 116 -9.04 0.39 -8.39
N MET A 117 -8.86 0.76 -9.66
CA MET A 117 -8.18 2.02 -10.02
C MET A 117 -9.10 3.21 -9.83
N ILE A 118 -8.62 4.22 -9.12
CA ILE A 118 -9.37 5.44 -8.79
C ILE A 118 -8.54 6.66 -9.21
N ASP A 119 -9.18 7.63 -9.86
CA ASP A 119 -8.57 8.91 -10.19
C ASP A 119 -8.24 9.72 -8.93
N ASN A 120 -7.12 10.43 -8.93
CA ASN A 120 -6.75 11.35 -7.84
C ASN A 120 -6.45 12.76 -8.33
N THR A 121 -7.09 13.18 -9.41
CA THR A 121 -7.09 14.59 -9.82
C THR A 121 -8.06 15.39 -8.95
N ALA A 122 -7.88 16.70 -8.92
CA ALA A 122 -8.77 17.56 -8.14
C ALA A 122 -10.24 17.48 -8.58
N SER A 123 -10.50 17.31 -9.89
CA SER A 123 -11.86 17.13 -10.43
C SER A 123 -12.48 15.78 -10.08
N ALA A 124 -11.67 14.81 -9.66
CA ALA A 124 -12.11 13.51 -9.18
C ALA A 124 -12.59 13.53 -7.72
N ASN A 125 -12.20 14.55 -6.97
CA ASN A 125 -12.58 14.70 -5.57
C ASN A 125 -13.99 15.33 -5.43
N PRO A 126 -14.80 14.92 -4.44
CA PRO A 126 -14.58 13.89 -3.44
C PRO A 126 -14.72 12.47 -4.00
N HIS A 127 -13.92 11.53 -3.47
CA HIS A 127 -13.97 10.13 -3.83
C HIS A 127 -15.13 9.39 -3.15
N ALA A 128 -15.53 8.23 -3.70
CA ALA A 128 -16.44 7.28 -3.05
C ALA A 128 -15.75 5.93 -2.89
N GLY A 129 -15.96 5.28 -1.74
CA GLY A 129 -15.53 3.92 -1.44
C GLY A 129 -14.14 3.80 -0.81
N LEU A 130 -13.32 4.85 -0.79
CA LEU A 130 -11.96 4.80 -0.21
C LEU A 130 -11.96 4.53 1.30
N SER A 131 -12.97 4.99 2.02
CA SER A 131 -13.11 4.74 3.47
C SER A 131 -13.36 3.27 3.82
N ARG A 132 -13.72 2.45 2.84
CA ARG A 132 -13.95 1.01 2.97
C ARG A 132 -12.78 0.16 2.46
N ALA A 133 -11.75 0.78 1.90
CA ALA A 133 -10.58 0.05 1.44
C ALA A 133 -9.75 -0.47 2.63
N ASP A 134 -9.31 -1.74 2.55
CA ASP A 134 -8.41 -2.33 3.53
C ASP A 134 -6.95 -1.90 3.27
N LEU A 135 -6.62 -1.62 2.00
CA LEU A 135 -5.31 -1.18 1.56
C LEU A 135 -5.45 -0.21 0.39
N VAL A 136 -4.70 0.89 0.40
CA VAL A 136 -4.64 1.83 -0.71
C VAL A 136 -3.19 2.08 -1.11
N TYR A 137 -2.90 2.04 -2.39
CA TYR A 137 -1.65 2.53 -2.98
C TYR A 137 -1.91 3.86 -3.67
N GLU A 138 -1.01 4.83 -3.47
CA GLU A 138 -0.95 6.07 -4.24
C GLU A 138 0.42 6.16 -4.91
N ALA A 139 0.43 6.40 -6.22
CA ALA A 139 1.67 6.52 -6.98
C ALA A 139 1.50 7.46 -8.17
N PHE A 140 2.64 7.97 -8.66
CA PHE A 140 2.70 8.72 -9.89
C PHE A 140 2.19 7.92 -11.09
N VAL A 141 1.55 8.67 -11.97
CA VAL A 141 1.21 8.28 -13.34
C VAL A 141 1.72 9.37 -14.30
N GLU A 142 1.14 9.51 -15.46
CA GLU A 142 1.51 10.54 -16.44
C GLU A 142 1.26 11.97 -15.92
N GLY A 143 1.94 12.95 -16.51
CA GLY A 143 1.70 14.37 -16.28
C GLY A 143 1.98 14.86 -14.85
N GLY A 144 2.67 14.07 -14.03
CA GLY A 144 2.97 14.41 -12.64
C GLY A 144 1.78 14.27 -11.68
N ILE A 145 0.64 13.73 -12.13
CA ILE A 145 -0.50 13.41 -11.25
C ILE A 145 -0.29 12.06 -10.56
N THR A 146 -1.04 11.81 -9.50
CA THR A 146 -1.11 10.50 -8.86
C THR A 146 -2.43 9.79 -9.17
N ARG A 147 -2.45 8.47 -9.04
CA ARG A 147 -3.65 7.64 -8.99
C ARG A 147 -3.67 6.83 -7.72
N LEU A 148 -4.89 6.41 -7.36
CA LEU A 148 -5.11 5.51 -6.25
C LEU A 148 -5.47 4.12 -6.78
N MET A 149 -5.02 3.10 -6.08
CA MET A 149 -5.53 1.73 -6.21
C MET A 149 -6.05 1.31 -4.85
N ALA A 150 -7.37 1.25 -4.73
CA ALA A 150 -8.03 0.79 -3.52
C ALA A 150 -8.23 -0.72 -3.57
N VAL A 151 -7.90 -1.43 -2.49
CA VAL A 151 -7.98 -2.88 -2.39
C VAL A 151 -8.93 -3.26 -1.27
N TYR A 152 -9.91 -4.08 -1.63
CA TYR A 152 -11.00 -4.53 -0.75
C TYR A 152 -10.93 -6.05 -0.58
N TRP A 153 -10.98 -6.50 0.65
CA TRP A 153 -11.12 -7.92 0.96
C TRP A 153 -12.05 -8.16 2.15
N ARG A 154 -11.78 -7.51 3.28
CA ARG A 154 -12.57 -7.63 4.50
C ARG A 154 -13.87 -6.82 4.44
N GLN A 155 -13.80 -5.61 3.88
CA GLN A 155 -14.93 -4.70 3.77
C GLN A 155 -15.49 -4.64 2.34
N ASP A 156 -16.76 -4.27 2.23
CA ASP A 156 -17.42 -3.97 0.97
C ASP A 156 -17.67 -2.47 0.85
N ALA A 157 -17.64 -1.97 -0.39
CA ALA A 157 -18.03 -0.62 -0.76
C ALA A 157 -19.21 -0.67 -1.72
N ASP A 158 -20.30 0.04 -1.37
CA ASP A 158 -21.52 0.09 -2.18
C ASP A 158 -21.32 0.96 -3.43
N LYS A 159 -20.39 1.92 -3.36
CA LYS A 159 -19.97 2.77 -4.48
C LYS A 159 -18.46 2.95 -4.47
N ILE A 160 -17.82 2.80 -5.62
CA ILE A 160 -16.41 3.09 -5.85
C ILE A 160 -16.31 4.01 -7.05
N MET A 161 -15.80 5.25 -6.86
CA MET A 161 -15.79 6.29 -7.90
C MET A 161 -14.74 7.37 -7.62
N PRO A 162 -14.16 8.00 -8.66
CA PRO A 162 -14.28 7.65 -10.09
C PRO A 162 -13.28 6.56 -10.50
N VAL A 163 -13.76 5.54 -11.19
CA VAL A 163 -12.90 4.47 -11.72
C VAL A 163 -12.09 4.99 -12.90
N ARG A 164 -10.81 4.61 -12.94
CA ARG A 164 -9.86 5.08 -13.95
C ARG A 164 -9.00 3.98 -14.57
N SER A 165 -8.16 4.40 -15.51
CA SER A 165 -7.35 3.53 -16.35
C SER A 165 -6.20 2.88 -15.58
N ALA A 166 -5.89 1.65 -15.97
CA ALA A 166 -4.72 0.91 -15.50
C ALA A 166 -3.40 1.59 -15.92
N ARG A 167 -2.40 1.48 -15.06
CA ARG A 167 -1.01 1.90 -15.33
C ARG A 167 -0.04 0.84 -14.81
N THR A 168 1.07 0.70 -15.48
CA THR A 168 2.10 -0.34 -15.19
C THR A 168 2.45 -0.49 -13.72
N PRO A 169 2.70 0.56 -12.93
CA PRO A 169 3.02 0.38 -11.52
C PRO A 169 1.95 -0.39 -10.74
N PHE A 170 0.69 -0.14 -11.02
CA PHE A 170 -0.43 -0.79 -10.34
C PHE A 170 -0.64 -2.23 -10.81
N VAL A 171 -0.39 -2.54 -12.09
CA VAL A 171 -0.41 -3.93 -12.61
C VAL A 171 0.58 -4.81 -11.84
N ASN A 172 1.74 -4.26 -11.45
CA ASN A 172 2.73 -4.98 -10.65
C ASN A 172 2.22 -5.29 -9.23
N TRP A 173 1.55 -4.33 -8.56
CA TRP A 173 0.95 -4.58 -7.23
C TRP A 173 -0.24 -5.53 -7.30
N VAL A 174 -1.08 -5.44 -8.34
CA VAL A 174 -2.15 -6.42 -8.59
C VAL A 174 -1.58 -7.83 -8.73
N SER A 175 -0.44 -7.97 -9.44
CA SER A 175 0.27 -9.26 -9.57
C SER A 175 0.80 -9.80 -8.25
N GLU A 176 1.29 -8.92 -7.38
CA GLU A 176 1.74 -9.24 -6.02
C GLU A 176 0.61 -9.79 -5.18
N LEU A 177 -0.54 -9.10 -5.20
CA LEU A 177 -1.73 -9.44 -4.41
C LEU A 177 -2.54 -10.60 -5.01
N ASP A 178 -2.26 -10.99 -6.26
CA ASP A 178 -3.06 -11.93 -7.04
C ASP A 178 -4.54 -11.52 -7.10
N ALA A 179 -4.81 -10.22 -7.17
CA ALA A 179 -6.13 -9.63 -7.02
C ALA A 179 -6.95 -9.67 -8.31
N LEU A 180 -8.28 -9.60 -8.16
CA LEU A 180 -9.19 -9.13 -9.20
C LEU A 180 -8.88 -7.66 -9.49
N TYR A 181 -8.95 -7.22 -10.75
CA TYR A 181 -8.53 -5.88 -11.14
C TYR A 181 -9.60 -5.08 -11.88
N GLY A 182 -10.30 -4.20 -11.15
CA GLY A 182 -11.29 -3.27 -11.70
C GLY A 182 -10.62 -1.99 -12.20
N HIS A 183 -10.84 -1.66 -13.49
CA HIS A 183 -10.29 -0.45 -14.10
C HIS A 183 -11.05 -0.07 -15.40
N ALA A 184 -10.82 1.15 -15.89
CA ALA A 184 -11.45 1.65 -17.12
C ALA A 184 -10.38 1.84 -18.21
N GLY A 185 -10.11 0.80 -19.00
CA GLY A 185 -9.05 0.82 -19.99
C GLY A 185 -7.66 0.94 -19.38
N GLY A 186 -6.69 1.42 -20.15
CA GLY A 186 -5.33 1.56 -19.67
C GLY A 186 -4.41 2.12 -20.75
N ALA A 187 -3.15 2.39 -20.39
CA ALA A 187 -2.14 2.76 -21.35
C ALA A 187 -1.91 1.59 -22.34
N ILE A 188 -1.96 1.92 -23.63
CA ILE A 188 -1.62 1.03 -24.75
C ILE A 188 -0.48 1.69 -25.49
N THR A 189 0.73 1.17 -25.32
CA THR A 189 1.95 1.75 -25.88
C THR A 189 2.82 0.68 -26.51
N GLN A 190 3.91 1.09 -27.19
CA GLN A 190 4.92 0.16 -27.71
C GLN A 190 6.16 0.09 -26.81
N ASN A 191 6.07 0.58 -25.59
CA ASN A 191 7.14 0.59 -24.61
C ASN A 191 6.70 -0.09 -23.30
N GLU A 192 7.49 0.03 -22.26
CA GLU A 192 7.25 -0.57 -20.94
C GLU A 192 6.06 0.02 -20.17
N ALA A 193 5.41 1.07 -20.67
CA ALA A 193 4.18 1.61 -20.12
C ALA A 193 2.90 0.94 -20.64
N ASP A 194 3.00 -0.11 -21.46
CA ASP A 194 1.85 -0.86 -22.01
C ASP A 194 1.12 -1.65 -20.91
N ALA A 195 0.36 -0.96 -20.09
CA ALA A 195 -0.38 -1.56 -18.98
C ALA A 195 -1.41 -2.60 -19.46
N VAL A 196 -2.09 -2.35 -20.59
CA VAL A 196 -3.07 -3.29 -21.16
C VAL A 196 -2.39 -4.55 -21.68
N GLY A 197 -1.27 -4.41 -22.39
CA GLY A 197 -0.47 -5.55 -22.84
C GLY A 197 0.08 -6.36 -21.66
N GLN A 198 0.50 -5.71 -20.59
CA GLN A 198 0.97 -6.37 -19.37
C GLN A 198 -0.14 -7.11 -18.62
N ILE A 199 -1.36 -6.58 -18.55
CA ILE A 199 -2.52 -7.27 -17.98
C ILE A 199 -2.72 -8.61 -18.67
N ILE A 200 -2.67 -8.63 -20.01
CA ILE A 200 -2.79 -9.86 -20.81
C ILE A 200 -1.59 -10.78 -20.61
N GLN A 201 -0.37 -10.23 -20.73
CA GLN A 201 0.88 -10.98 -20.62
C GLN A 201 1.05 -11.66 -19.27
N TYR A 202 0.63 -11.00 -18.18
CA TYR A 202 0.80 -11.51 -16.82
C TYR A 202 -0.38 -12.35 -16.34
N GLY A 203 -1.43 -12.48 -17.16
CA GLY A 203 -2.63 -13.24 -16.80
C GLY A 203 -3.38 -12.63 -15.61
N ILE A 204 -3.44 -11.30 -15.55
CA ILE A 204 -4.18 -10.57 -14.50
C ILE A 204 -5.66 -10.94 -14.60
N LYS A 205 -6.31 -11.11 -13.47
CA LYS A 205 -7.76 -11.33 -13.34
C LYS A 205 -8.52 -10.04 -13.64
N ASP A 206 -8.68 -9.76 -14.93
CA ASP A 206 -9.09 -8.49 -15.51
C ASP A 206 -10.61 -8.27 -15.43
N LEU A 207 -11.03 -7.17 -14.82
CA LEU A 207 -12.41 -6.69 -14.74
C LEU A 207 -12.52 -5.30 -15.40
N ASN A 208 -12.00 -5.17 -16.61
CA ASN A 208 -12.01 -3.89 -17.34
C ASN A 208 -13.44 -3.44 -17.68
N ALA A 209 -13.76 -2.17 -17.37
CA ALA A 209 -15.05 -1.55 -17.66
C ALA A 209 -15.45 -1.54 -19.14
N PHE A 210 -14.51 -1.82 -20.05
CA PHE A 210 -14.75 -1.87 -21.50
C PHE A 210 -14.76 -3.30 -22.06
N SER A 211 -14.62 -4.32 -21.22
CA SER A 211 -14.74 -5.72 -21.66
C SER A 211 -16.20 -6.16 -21.76
N PRO A 212 -16.52 -7.12 -22.64
CA PRO A 212 -17.90 -7.51 -22.92
C PRO A 212 -18.71 -7.96 -21.70
N VAL A 213 -18.08 -8.61 -20.71
CA VAL A 213 -18.76 -9.08 -19.50
C VAL A 213 -18.75 -8.01 -18.43
N SER A 214 -17.55 -7.52 -18.07
CA SER A 214 -17.40 -6.61 -16.92
C SER A 214 -18.06 -5.26 -17.12
N SER A 215 -18.25 -4.80 -18.37
CA SER A 215 -18.91 -3.52 -18.67
C SER A 215 -20.33 -3.42 -18.08
N ASN A 216 -21.03 -4.54 -17.90
CA ASN A 216 -22.36 -4.56 -17.28
C ASN A 216 -22.34 -4.25 -15.77
N TYR A 217 -21.20 -4.20 -15.16
CA TYR A 217 -20.97 -4.00 -13.73
C TYR A 217 -20.38 -2.64 -13.39
N TYR A 218 -20.40 -1.73 -14.37
CA TYR A 218 -20.05 -0.32 -14.22
C TYR A 218 -21.21 0.55 -14.67
N TYR A 219 -21.30 1.73 -14.09
CA TYR A 219 -22.35 2.69 -14.44
C TYR A 219 -21.83 4.11 -14.37
N ARG A 220 -22.54 5.07 -15.01
CA ARG A 220 -22.26 6.49 -14.91
C ARG A 220 -23.12 7.10 -13.82
N ASP A 221 -22.45 7.77 -12.86
CA ASP A 221 -23.12 8.61 -11.88
C ASP A 221 -23.43 9.97 -12.52
N HIS A 222 -24.73 10.28 -12.64
CA HIS A 222 -25.17 11.49 -13.34
C HIS A 222 -25.01 12.76 -12.50
N ASP A 223 -24.68 12.65 -11.21
CA ASP A 223 -24.40 13.80 -10.34
C ASP A 223 -23.02 14.41 -10.59
N ARG A 224 -22.23 13.81 -11.47
CA ARG A 224 -20.88 14.25 -11.83
C ARG A 224 -20.67 14.33 -13.34
N PRO A 225 -19.81 15.27 -13.80
CA PRO A 225 -19.44 15.33 -15.20
C PRO A 225 -18.53 14.16 -15.59
N GLU A 226 -18.61 13.73 -16.85
CA GLU A 226 -17.57 12.89 -17.44
C GLU A 226 -16.25 13.65 -17.50
N PRO A 227 -15.13 12.96 -17.35
CA PRO A 227 -14.93 11.52 -17.19
C PRO A 227 -14.89 11.05 -15.72
N TYR A 228 -15.24 11.91 -14.76
CA TYR A 228 -15.10 11.69 -13.30
C TYR A 228 -16.32 11.01 -12.66
N ASN A 229 -17.15 10.33 -13.45
CA ASN A 229 -18.44 9.79 -13.04
C ASN A 229 -18.59 8.28 -13.28
N LEU A 230 -17.53 7.57 -13.70
CA LEU A 230 -17.60 6.12 -13.83
C LEU A 230 -17.50 5.48 -12.45
N ALA A 231 -18.50 4.68 -12.12
CA ALA A 231 -18.65 4.04 -10.82
C ALA A 231 -18.87 2.53 -10.93
N THR A 232 -18.58 1.84 -9.84
CA THR A 232 -18.87 0.41 -9.62
C THR A 232 -19.10 0.18 -8.12
N SER A 233 -19.20 -1.09 -7.71
CA SER A 233 -19.20 -1.52 -6.31
C SER A 233 -18.43 -2.82 -6.15
N THR A 234 -18.06 -3.18 -4.91
CA THR A 234 -17.42 -4.48 -4.65
C THR A 234 -18.34 -5.64 -5.04
N SER A 235 -19.64 -5.54 -4.77
CA SER A 235 -20.60 -6.58 -5.14
C SER A 235 -20.69 -6.77 -6.64
N TYR A 236 -20.74 -5.68 -7.41
CA TYR A 236 -20.79 -5.74 -8.88
C TYR A 236 -19.56 -6.41 -9.46
N LEU A 237 -18.36 -6.03 -8.99
CA LEU A 237 -17.12 -6.60 -9.51
C LEU A 237 -16.95 -8.07 -9.09
N ARG A 238 -17.47 -8.49 -7.94
CA ARG A 238 -17.49 -9.91 -7.57
C ARG A 238 -18.47 -10.72 -8.45
N GLU A 239 -19.65 -10.17 -8.76
CA GLU A 239 -20.56 -10.79 -9.72
C GLU A 239 -19.94 -10.93 -11.12
N ALA A 240 -19.19 -9.90 -11.57
CA ALA A 240 -18.43 -9.98 -12.84
C ALA A 240 -17.37 -11.08 -12.79
N ALA A 241 -16.63 -11.17 -11.68
CA ALA A 241 -15.62 -12.20 -11.47
C ALA A 241 -16.22 -13.62 -11.50
N ASP A 242 -17.36 -13.81 -10.85
CA ASP A 242 -18.09 -15.07 -10.82
C ASP A 242 -18.53 -15.49 -12.24
N GLN A 243 -19.05 -14.56 -13.07
CA GLN A 243 -19.38 -14.82 -14.46
C GLN A 243 -18.18 -15.19 -15.32
N LEU A 244 -17.01 -14.67 -14.99
CA LEU A 244 -15.75 -14.96 -15.68
C LEU A 244 -15.04 -16.20 -15.11
N GLY A 245 -15.56 -16.82 -14.05
CA GLY A 245 -14.95 -17.96 -13.36
C GLY A 245 -13.64 -17.58 -12.62
N LEU A 246 -13.50 -16.31 -12.22
CA LEU A 246 -12.32 -15.79 -11.53
C LEU A 246 -12.52 -15.94 -10.01
N SER A 247 -12.05 -17.02 -9.45
CA SER A 247 -12.14 -17.32 -8.02
C SER A 247 -10.84 -17.94 -7.51
N GLY A 248 -10.72 -18.07 -6.22
CA GLY A 248 -9.61 -18.73 -5.55
C GLY A 248 -9.36 -18.17 -4.17
N PRO A 249 -8.58 -18.89 -3.34
CA PRO A 249 -8.20 -18.39 -2.03
C PRO A 249 -7.22 -17.21 -2.18
N PRO A 250 -7.27 -16.25 -1.26
CA PRO A 250 -6.34 -15.13 -1.27
C PRO A 250 -4.95 -15.56 -0.84
N LYS A 251 -3.93 -14.80 -1.25
CA LYS A 251 -2.59 -14.91 -0.68
C LYS A 251 -2.50 -14.09 0.61
N THR A 252 -1.86 -14.63 1.63
CA THR A 252 -1.58 -13.90 2.87
C THR A 252 -0.35 -13.02 2.67
N LEU A 253 -0.43 -11.75 3.06
CA LEU A 253 0.71 -10.84 3.07
C LEU A 253 1.66 -11.16 4.23
N PRO A 254 2.97 -10.98 4.07
CA PRO A 254 3.98 -11.25 5.09
C PRO A 254 4.10 -10.13 6.13
N TRP A 255 3.05 -9.32 6.32
CA TRP A 255 3.07 -8.20 7.25
C TRP A 255 2.76 -8.65 8.67
N HIS A 256 3.43 -8.03 9.62
CA HIS A 256 3.30 -8.35 11.03
C HIS A 256 2.42 -7.29 11.72
N PHE A 257 1.38 -7.74 12.37
CA PHE A 257 0.47 -6.87 13.11
C PHE A 257 0.64 -7.06 14.61
N ARG A 258 0.47 -5.96 15.35
CA ARG A 258 0.55 -5.97 16.82
C ARG A 258 -0.43 -6.99 17.42
N GLU A 259 0.07 -7.85 18.28
CA GLU A 259 -0.78 -8.81 18.99
C GLU A 259 -1.58 -8.12 20.11
N PRO A 260 -2.78 -8.65 20.45
CA PRO A 260 -3.56 -8.14 21.56
C PRO A 260 -2.75 -8.12 22.86
N GLY A 261 -2.84 -7.04 23.62
CA GLY A 261 -2.09 -6.88 24.88
C GLY A 261 -0.61 -6.54 24.72
N GLN A 262 -0.07 -6.52 23.51
CA GLN A 262 1.30 -6.06 23.25
C GLN A 262 1.31 -4.55 22.91
N SER A 263 2.43 -3.89 23.23
CA SER A 263 2.71 -2.54 22.77
C SER A 263 3.54 -2.59 21.49
N LEU A 264 3.38 -1.58 20.63
CA LEU A 264 4.35 -1.38 19.55
C LEU A 264 5.75 -1.12 20.13
N PRO A 265 6.82 -1.50 19.43
CA PRO A 265 8.16 -1.08 19.79
C PRO A 265 8.25 0.45 19.87
N PRO A 266 9.16 1.01 20.69
CA PRO A 266 9.37 2.47 20.70
C PRO A 266 9.81 2.98 19.33
N GLY A 267 9.12 4.00 18.80
CA GLY A 267 9.43 4.74 17.58
C GLY A 267 9.57 6.22 17.84
N ALA A 268 9.90 7.02 16.83
CA ALA A 268 9.90 8.46 16.91
C ALA A 268 8.44 8.97 16.94
N PRO A 269 8.07 9.97 17.78
CA PRO A 269 6.73 10.56 17.73
C PRO A 269 6.44 11.13 16.33
N ALA A 270 5.27 10.80 15.78
CA ALA A 270 4.86 11.21 14.43
C ALA A 270 3.36 11.50 14.39
N GLY A 271 2.97 12.65 14.94
CA GLY A 271 1.59 13.10 14.94
C GLY A 271 1.17 13.76 13.63
N GLY A 272 2.11 14.31 12.86
CA GLY A 272 1.88 14.93 11.57
C GLY A 272 2.81 14.35 10.50
N ILE A 273 2.31 14.13 9.29
CA ILE A 273 3.10 13.69 8.12
C ILE A 273 2.75 14.62 6.96
N GLU A 274 3.74 15.04 6.21
CA GLU A 274 3.60 15.82 4.98
C GLU A 274 4.25 15.08 3.82
N VAL A 275 3.52 14.93 2.72
CA VAL A 275 4.02 14.36 1.48
C VAL A 275 3.76 15.33 0.34
N ASP A 276 4.82 15.79 -0.31
CA ASP A 276 4.78 16.64 -1.49
C ASP A 276 5.31 15.85 -2.69
N TYR A 277 4.41 15.35 -3.49
CA TYR A 277 4.75 14.59 -4.69
C TYR A 277 5.52 15.43 -5.70
N SER A 278 5.22 16.73 -5.81
CA SER A 278 5.87 17.64 -6.75
C SER A 278 7.25 18.13 -6.32
N GLY A 279 7.50 18.14 -5.01
CA GLY A 279 8.61 18.87 -4.40
C GLY A 279 8.49 20.39 -4.55
N ARG A 280 7.30 20.91 -4.92
CA ARG A 280 7.03 22.34 -5.22
C ARG A 280 5.82 22.89 -4.48
N LEU A 281 5.26 22.13 -3.53
CA LEU A 281 4.11 22.51 -2.70
C LEU A 281 2.84 22.83 -3.50
N TYR A 282 2.61 22.17 -4.64
CA TYR A 282 1.34 22.29 -5.33
C TYR A 282 0.22 21.65 -4.51
N ALA A 283 -0.82 22.41 -4.18
CA ALA A 283 -1.91 21.98 -3.30
C ALA A 283 -2.58 20.65 -3.71
N TRP A 284 -2.63 20.36 -5.02
CA TRP A 284 -3.20 19.12 -5.54
C TRP A 284 -2.26 17.91 -5.46
N GLN A 285 -0.95 18.12 -5.19
CA GLN A 285 0.07 17.10 -4.98
C GLN A 285 0.61 17.08 -3.55
N TYR A 286 0.04 17.90 -2.67
CA TYR A 286 0.45 18.05 -1.29
C TYR A 286 -0.57 17.40 -0.37
N ILE A 287 -0.13 16.39 0.36
CA ILE A 287 -0.93 15.57 1.26
C ILE A 287 -0.44 15.76 2.69
N GLN A 288 -1.37 15.89 3.63
CA GLN A 288 -1.06 15.76 5.04
C GLN A 288 -1.83 14.60 5.67
N TRP A 289 -1.18 13.98 6.65
CA TRP A 289 -1.80 13.04 7.57
C TRP A 289 -1.68 13.56 8.98
N ARG A 290 -2.76 13.52 9.72
CA ARG A 290 -2.81 14.02 11.09
C ARG A 290 -3.30 12.91 12.00
N TRP A 291 -2.47 12.55 13.00
CA TRP A 291 -2.80 11.51 13.95
C TRP A 291 -3.94 11.96 14.88
N ASP A 292 -5.01 11.18 14.92
CA ASP A 292 -6.11 11.27 15.86
C ASP A 292 -5.98 10.15 16.89
N ALA A 293 -5.53 10.49 18.09
CA ALA A 293 -5.30 9.53 19.16
C ALA A 293 -6.60 8.87 19.66
N ALA A 294 -7.75 9.56 19.57
CA ALA A 294 -9.04 9.02 20.00
C ALA A 294 -9.54 7.92 19.03
N LYS A 295 -9.25 8.10 17.75
CA LYS A 295 -9.59 7.11 16.71
C LYS A 295 -8.48 6.08 16.51
N ALA A 296 -7.28 6.33 17.02
CA ALA A 296 -6.05 5.60 16.70
C ALA A 296 -5.84 5.48 15.19
N ARG A 297 -5.95 6.60 14.46
CA ARG A 297 -5.88 6.69 13.00
C ARG A 297 -5.19 7.97 12.55
N TYR A 298 -4.53 7.89 11.39
CA TYR A 298 -4.08 9.03 10.61
C TYR A 298 -5.21 9.50 9.70
N LEU A 299 -5.62 10.75 9.83
CA LEU A 299 -6.66 11.40 9.02
C LEU A 299 -6.03 12.07 7.81
N ARG A 300 -6.57 11.84 6.61
CA ARG A 300 -6.03 12.36 5.36
C ARG A 300 -6.58 13.76 5.03
N TYR A 301 -5.67 14.61 4.52
CA TYR A 301 -5.96 15.95 4.03
C TYR A 301 -5.28 16.12 2.67
N GLN A 302 -6.04 16.62 1.69
CA GLN A 302 -5.57 16.97 0.34
C GLN A 302 -6.49 18.04 -0.24
N PHE A 303 -6.10 18.72 -1.31
CA PHE A 303 -6.88 19.77 -1.97
C PHE A 303 -7.36 20.88 -1.02
N GLY A 304 -6.52 21.29 -0.08
CA GLY A 304 -6.82 22.38 0.86
C GLY A 304 -7.73 22.02 2.03
N GLY A 305 -8.12 20.76 2.22
CA GLY A 305 -9.04 20.36 3.28
C GLY A 305 -8.98 18.89 3.67
N PRO A 306 -9.84 18.47 4.61
CA PRO A 306 -10.02 17.06 4.94
C PRO A 306 -10.58 16.32 3.72
N GLU A 307 -10.03 15.15 3.42
CA GLU A 307 -10.55 14.30 2.37
C GLU A 307 -11.66 13.41 2.92
N VAL A 308 -12.85 13.59 2.37
CA VAL A 308 -14.08 12.93 2.84
C VAL A 308 -14.60 12.00 1.75
N ASP A 309 -14.91 10.78 2.12
CA ASP A 309 -15.61 9.83 1.26
C ASP A 309 -17.06 10.26 1.10
N VAL A 310 -17.49 10.52 -0.14
CA VAL A 310 -18.82 11.06 -0.40
C VAL A 310 -19.93 10.05 -0.18
N ASP A 311 -19.63 8.75 -0.23
CA ASP A 311 -20.62 7.68 -0.02
C ASP A 311 -20.94 7.48 1.46
N THR A 312 -19.91 7.60 2.33
CA THR A 312 -20.07 7.39 3.77
C THR A 312 -20.16 8.69 4.58
N GLY A 313 -19.69 9.81 4.03
CA GLY A 313 -19.52 11.06 4.77
C GLY A 313 -18.38 11.05 5.77
N GLU A 314 -17.57 10.00 5.81
CA GLU A 314 -16.45 9.85 6.76
C GLU A 314 -15.15 10.42 6.16
N GLN A 315 -14.37 11.11 6.98
CA GLN A 315 -13.02 11.50 6.58
C GLN A 315 -12.14 10.24 6.45
N LEU A 316 -11.31 10.17 5.41
CA LEU A 316 -10.38 9.06 5.20
C LEU A 316 -9.43 8.93 6.38
N ALA A 317 -9.37 7.71 6.96
CA ALA A 317 -8.68 7.41 8.19
C ALA A 317 -8.02 6.04 8.14
N PHE A 318 -6.69 5.98 8.30
CA PHE A 318 -5.90 4.75 8.16
C PHE A 318 -5.12 4.46 9.45
N ALA A 319 -4.97 3.17 9.80
CA ALA A 319 -4.21 2.75 10.98
C ALA A 319 -2.70 2.91 10.77
N THR A 320 -2.27 2.67 9.54
CA THR A 320 -0.87 2.75 9.13
C THR A 320 -0.76 3.53 7.83
N VAL A 321 0.19 4.46 7.79
CA VAL A 321 0.62 5.16 6.57
C VAL A 321 2.07 4.76 6.30
N ILE A 322 2.39 4.41 5.06
CA ILE A 322 3.75 4.05 4.67
C ILE A 322 4.18 5.01 3.56
N VAL A 323 5.31 5.69 3.75
CA VAL A 323 5.96 6.45 2.68
C VAL A 323 7.10 5.61 2.14
N MET A 324 6.98 5.18 0.88
CA MET A 324 7.89 4.29 0.19
C MET A 324 8.54 5.03 -0.97
N ARG A 325 9.87 5.23 -0.93
CA ARG A 325 10.60 5.88 -2.02
C ARG A 325 11.04 4.86 -3.05
N VAL A 326 10.58 5.02 -4.28
CA VAL A 326 10.89 4.14 -5.40
C VAL A 326 11.47 4.96 -6.56
N PRO A 327 12.62 4.56 -7.12
CA PRO A 327 13.14 5.21 -8.32
C PRO A 327 12.11 5.17 -9.44
N SER A 328 12.03 6.26 -10.20
CA SER A 328 11.04 6.40 -11.26
C SER A 328 11.60 7.13 -12.47
N HIS A 329 11.10 6.82 -13.65
CA HIS A 329 11.48 7.51 -14.88
C HIS A 329 10.32 7.60 -15.86
N VAL A 330 10.34 8.64 -16.69
CA VAL A 330 9.38 8.86 -17.77
C VAL A 330 9.85 8.14 -19.01
N VAL A 331 8.96 7.41 -19.69
CA VAL A 331 9.30 6.52 -20.82
C VAL A 331 8.83 6.99 -22.17
N ASP A 332 7.97 8.00 -22.25
CA ASP A 332 7.47 8.55 -23.50
C ASP A 332 7.04 10.02 -23.39
N GLU A 333 6.68 10.61 -24.54
CA GLU A 333 6.25 12.01 -24.63
C GLU A 333 4.90 12.29 -23.94
N SER A 334 4.08 11.25 -23.72
CA SER A 334 2.85 11.36 -22.93
C SER A 334 3.11 11.46 -21.43
N GLY A 335 4.36 11.29 -21.01
CA GLY A 335 4.78 11.41 -19.63
C GLY A 335 4.48 10.19 -18.77
N HIS A 336 4.25 9.02 -19.37
CA HIS A 336 4.04 7.80 -18.60
C HIS A 336 5.24 7.47 -17.71
N VAL A 337 4.95 7.12 -16.46
CA VAL A 337 5.95 6.85 -15.41
C VAL A 337 6.06 5.35 -15.17
N ILE A 338 7.29 4.87 -15.14
CA ILE A 338 7.65 3.54 -14.65
C ILE A 338 8.29 3.68 -13.28
N LEU A 339 7.97 2.77 -12.38
CA LEU A 339 8.56 2.64 -11.05
C LEU A 339 9.40 1.37 -10.98
N ASP A 340 10.64 1.49 -10.48
CA ASP A 340 11.55 0.36 -10.26
C ASP A 340 11.17 -0.38 -8.97
N GLN A 341 10.06 -1.13 -9.04
CA GLN A 341 9.40 -1.76 -7.89
C GLN A 341 10.03 -3.09 -7.44
N VAL A 342 10.99 -3.63 -8.18
CA VAL A 342 11.73 -4.85 -7.81
C VAL A 342 13.09 -4.44 -7.27
N GLY A 343 13.40 -4.85 -6.04
CA GLY A 343 14.61 -4.43 -5.34
C GLY A 343 14.33 -3.98 -3.92
N SER A 344 14.99 -2.93 -3.48
CA SER A 344 14.80 -2.36 -2.15
C SER A 344 15.08 -0.86 -2.16
N GLY A 345 14.53 -0.15 -1.19
CA GLY A 345 14.75 1.29 -1.02
C GLY A 345 14.26 1.79 0.32
N PRO A 346 14.42 3.09 0.62
CA PRO A 346 13.96 3.66 1.88
C PRO A 346 12.43 3.59 2.01
N ALA A 347 11.98 3.28 3.23
CA ALA A 347 10.58 3.38 3.63
C ALA A 347 10.47 3.88 5.06
N THR A 348 9.44 4.67 5.35
CA THR A 348 9.07 5.05 6.70
C THR A 348 7.64 4.60 6.95
N VAL A 349 7.45 3.82 8.01
CA VAL A 349 6.14 3.30 8.43
C VAL A 349 5.65 4.15 9.59
N PHE A 350 4.47 4.73 9.43
CA PHE A 350 3.77 5.51 10.44
C PHE A 350 2.59 4.71 10.99
N THR A 351 2.65 4.32 12.24
CA THR A 351 1.64 3.49 12.89
C THR A 351 1.60 3.78 14.39
N GLY A 352 0.42 3.79 14.99
CA GLY A 352 0.27 4.10 16.42
C GLY A 352 0.76 5.49 16.85
N GLY A 353 0.77 6.48 15.95
CA GLY A 353 1.29 7.83 16.23
C GLY A 353 2.82 7.91 16.26
N GLN A 354 3.52 6.90 15.74
CA GLN A 354 4.98 6.79 15.74
C GLN A 354 5.50 6.51 14.34
N ALA A 355 6.74 6.92 14.06
CA ALA A 355 7.49 6.66 12.84
C ALA A 355 8.56 5.58 13.07
N TYR A 356 8.68 4.68 12.12
CA TYR A 356 9.69 3.61 12.05
C TYR A 356 10.40 3.71 10.71
N GLU A 357 11.60 4.23 10.72
CA GLU A 357 12.45 4.28 9.54
C GLU A 357 12.98 2.88 9.21
N GLY A 358 13.02 2.56 7.91
CA GLY A 358 13.44 1.25 7.46
C GLY A 358 13.61 1.19 5.95
N THR A 359 13.44 -0.02 5.41
CA THR A 359 13.52 -0.28 3.99
C THR A 359 12.33 -1.12 3.52
N TRP A 360 11.84 -0.84 2.32
CA TRP A 360 11.03 -1.80 1.59
C TRP A 360 11.93 -2.77 0.82
N ASN A 361 11.46 -4.01 0.67
CA ASN A 361 12.11 -5.02 -0.14
C ASN A 361 11.07 -5.82 -0.93
N LYS A 362 11.33 -6.04 -2.23
CA LYS A 362 10.50 -6.82 -3.15
C LYS A 362 11.39 -7.60 -4.12
N GLU A 363 11.43 -8.90 -3.99
CA GLU A 363 12.38 -9.77 -4.70
C GLU A 363 12.02 -9.99 -6.18
N SER A 364 10.74 -9.89 -6.52
CA SER A 364 10.24 -10.06 -7.90
C SER A 364 8.90 -9.35 -8.08
N ARG A 365 8.42 -9.27 -9.32
CA ARG A 365 7.11 -8.67 -9.63
C ARG A 365 5.95 -9.28 -8.81
N THR A 366 5.98 -10.57 -8.57
CA THR A 366 4.92 -11.32 -7.85
C THR A 366 5.24 -11.59 -6.39
N ALA A 367 6.45 -11.25 -5.92
CA ALA A 367 6.79 -11.33 -4.51
C ALA A 367 6.10 -10.21 -3.73
N HIS A 368 5.72 -10.50 -2.49
CA HIS A 368 5.15 -9.48 -1.62
C HIS A 368 6.21 -8.46 -1.18
N THR A 369 5.81 -7.21 -1.15
CA THR A 369 6.61 -6.13 -0.57
C THR A 369 6.68 -6.29 0.94
N THR A 370 7.88 -6.28 1.51
CA THR A 370 8.14 -6.33 2.95
C THR A 370 8.73 -5.01 3.43
N PHE A 371 8.50 -4.67 4.72
CA PHE A 371 9.02 -3.48 5.35
C PHE A 371 9.87 -3.88 6.54
N LEU A 372 11.15 -3.56 6.50
CA LEU A 372 12.16 -4.04 7.44
C LEU A 372 12.79 -2.87 8.19
N SER A 373 13.00 -3.04 9.48
CA SER A 373 13.77 -2.12 10.30
C SER A 373 15.25 -2.06 9.86
N PRO A 374 16.07 -1.10 10.33
CA PRO A 374 17.49 -1.07 10.02
C PRO A 374 18.27 -2.31 10.52
N ARG A 375 17.67 -3.12 11.40
CA ARG A 375 18.24 -4.39 11.88
C ARG A 375 17.85 -5.59 11.01
N GLY A 376 16.95 -5.38 10.03
CA GLY A 376 16.40 -6.44 9.18
C GLY A 376 15.18 -7.15 9.76
N ASP A 377 14.68 -6.73 10.93
CA ASP A 377 13.45 -7.28 11.49
C ASP A 377 12.22 -6.68 10.81
N PRO A 378 11.13 -7.43 10.62
CA PRO A 378 9.88 -6.88 10.12
C PRO A 378 9.35 -5.76 11.02
N ILE A 379 8.87 -4.66 10.40
CA ILE A 379 8.20 -3.59 11.14
C ILE A 379 6.77 -4.05 11.46
N VAL A 380 6.35 -3.87 12.72
CA VAL A 380 5.04 -4.28 13.23
C VAL A 380 4.04 -3.15 13.05
N PHE A 381 2.87 -3.44 12.49
CA PHE A 381 1.80 -2.48 12.22
C PHE A 381 0.69 -2.54 13.27
N GLU A 382 0.01 -1.42 13.52
CA GLU A 382 -1.31 -1.45 14.13
C GLU A 382 -2.32 -2.10 13.18
N ARG A 383 -3.29 -2.81 13.75
CA ARG A 383 -4.36 -3.45 12.98
C ARG A 383 -5.35 -2.42 12.46
N GLY A 384 -5.68 -2.51 11.19
CA GLY A 384 -6.59 -1.61 10.49
C GLY A 384 -6.10 -1.26 9.09
N PRO A 385 -6.86 -0.44 8.34
CA PRO A 385 -6.55 -0.12 6.96
C PRO A 385 -5.19 0.57 6.81
N ILE A 386 -4.53 0.28 5.69
CA ILE A 386 -3.16 0.73 5.39
C ILE A 386 -3.17 1.59 4.14
N PHE A 387 -2.44 2.71 4.17
CA PHE A 387 -2.21 3.56 3.01
C PHE A 387 -0.72 3.63 2.67
N ILE A 388 -0.37 3.26 1.44
CA ILE A 388 1.01 3.28 0.96
C ILE A 388 1.17 4.42 -0.05
N GLN A 389 1.94 5.44 0.31
CA GLN A 389 2.32 6.54 -0.56
C GLN A 389 3.67 6.22 -1.20
N VAL A 390 3.65 5.98 -2.51
CA VAL A 390 4.85 5.68 -3.29
C VAL A 390 5.34 6.95 -3.94
N ILE A 391 6.49 7.44 -3.47
CA ILE A 391 7.08 8.70 -3.91
C ILE A 391 8.32 8.47 -4.76
N GLY A 392 8.58 9.38 -5.70
CA GLY A 392 9.78 9.41 -6.54
C GLY A 392 10.94 10.18 -5.90
N GLU A 393 12.05 10.30 -6.64
CA GLU A 393 13.23 11.05 -6.19
C GLU A 393 12.97 12.56 -6.06
N GLN A 394 12.09 13.11 -6.91
CA GLN A 394 11.71 14.52 -6.90
C GLN A 394 10.79 14.91 -5.75
N SER A 395 10.14 13.94 -5.13
CA SER A 395 9.18 14.17 -4.05
C SER A 395 9.89 14.46 -2.73
N ALA A 396 9.27 15.31 -1.92
CA ALA A 396 9.67 15.57 -0.54
C ALA A 396 8.65 14.95 0.42
N PHE A 397 9.12 14.50 1.58
CA PHE A 397 8.25 14.22 2.71
C PHE A 397 8.97 14.55 4.01
N ASP A 398 8.20 14.88 5.03
CA ASP A 398 8.67 15.16 6.37
C ASP A 398 7.60 14.73 7.38
N TYR A 399 7.94 14.67 8.66
CA TYR A 399 6.99 14.40 9.72
C TYR A 399 7.33 15.16 11.00
N THR A 400 6.31 15.43 11.80
CA THR A 400 6.39 16.20 13.03
C THR A 400 5.85 15.40 14.23
N ALA A 401 6.31 15.72 15.43
CA ALA A 401 5.87 15.04 16.64
C ALA A 401 4.37 15.25 16.93
N ALA A 402 3.83 16.41 16.59
CA ALA A 402 2.42 16.73 16.77
C ALA A 402 1.79 17.24 15.46
N PRO A 403 0.47 16.99 15.22
CA PRO A 403 -0.20 17.46 14.01
C PRO A 403 -0.24 18.99 13.89
N GLY A 404 -0.18 19.71 15.03
CA GLY A 404 -0.16 21.18 15.06
C GLY A 404 1.14 21.81 14.61
N ASP A 405 2.22 21.02 14.48
CA ASP A 405 3.53 21.48 14.01
C ASP A 405 3.70 21.39 12.49
N LEU A 406 2.70 20.80 11.79
CA LEU A 406 2.67 20.79 10.34
C LEU A 406 2.53 22.21 9.78
N ARG A 407 3.10 22.45 8.62
CA ARG A 407 2.86 23.70 7.89
C ARG A 407 1.37 23.86 7.56
N GLU A 408 0.95 25.08 7.27
CA GLU A 408 -0.41 25.33 6.79
C GLU A 408 -0.65 24.56 5.49
N LEU A 409 -1.84 23.93 5.40
CA LEU A 409 -2.23 23.21 4.19
C LEU A 409 -2.43 24.22 3.06
N PRO A 410 -1.75 24.09 1.91
CA PRO A 410 -1.90 25.03 0.81
C PRO A 410 -3.36 25.08 0.36
N ALA A 411 -3.89 26.29 0.17
CA ALA A 411 -5.20 26.46 -0.43
C ALA A 411 -5.19 25.86 -1.84
N TYR A 412 -6.25 25.10 -2.18
CA TYR A 412 -6.36 24.57 -3.52
C TYR A 412 -6.77 25.67 -4.49
N GLU A 413 -5.87 25.98 -5.44
CA GLU A 413 -6.16 26.79 -6.61
C GLU A 413 -6.02 25.88 -7.83
N PRO A 414 -7.06 25.77 -8.68
CA PRO A 414 -6.92 25.00 -9.90
C PRO A 414 -5.77 25.57 -10.75
N PRO A 415 -5.00 24.73 -11.45
CA PRO A 415 -3.92 25.23 -12.30
C PRO A 415 -4.47 26.25 -13.31
N PRO A 416 -3.76 27.38 -13.55
CA PRO A 416 -4.22 28.39 -14.46
C PRO A 416 -4.39 27.80 -15.87
N PRO A 417 -5.45 28.18 -16.59
CA PRO A 417 -5.67 27.75 -17.97
C PRO A 417 -4.41 28.03 -18.82
N GLY A 418 -3.91 27.02 -19.53
CA GLY A 418 -2.74 27.14 -20.38
C GLY A 418 -1.38 27.08 -19.66
N SER A 419 -1.33 26.67 -18.41
CA SER A 419 -0.07 26.51 -17.63
C SER A 419 0.85 25.39 -18.16
N GLY A 420 0.47 24.68 -19.20
CA GLY A 420 1.18 23.48 -19.71
C GLY A 420 1.10 22.28 -18.77
N ILE A 421 0.48 22.46 -17.60
CA ILE A 421 -0.02 21.39 -16.77
C ILE A 421 -1.46 21.16 -17.26
N GLU A 422 -1.62 20.78 -18.52
CA GLU A 422 -2.83 20.07 -18.90
C GLU A 422 -2.80 18.81 -18.04
N ILE A 423 -3.77 18.71 -17.12
CA ILE A 423 -4.19 17.40 -16.64
C ILE A 423 -4.55 16.71 -17.93
N PRO A 424 -3.79 15.69 -18.41
CA PRO A 424 -4.09 15.13 -19.70
C PRO A 424 -5.51 14.63 -19.63
N ASP A 425 -6.44 15.28 -20.36
CA ASP A 425 -7.70 14.63 -20.68
C ASP A 425 -7.27 13.37 -21.42
N GLU A 426 -7.34 12.26 -20.74
CA GLU A 426 -7.02 10.97 -21.33
C GLU A 426 -7.85 10.86 -22.59
N PRO A 427 -7.25 10.67 -23.77
CA PRO A 427 -8.02 10.53 -24.99
C PRO A 427 -9.05 9.43 -24.72
N PRO A 428 -10.31 9.60 -25.09
CA PRO A 428 -11.33 8.61 -24.89
C PRO A 428 -10.77 7.28 -25.41
N PRO A 429 -10.82 6.19 -24.63
CA PRO A 429 -10.33 4.90 -25.06
C PRO A 429 -10.92 4.61 -26.42
N ALA A 430 -10.10 4.14 -27.36
CA ALA A 430 -10.49 3.83 -28.73
C ALA A 430 -11.84 3.09 -28.68
N THR A 431 -12.85 3.68 -29.25
CA THR A 431 -14.27 3.39 -29.07
C THR A 431 -14.57 1.92 -29.25
N VAL A 432 -14.55 1.15 -28.18
CA VAL A 432 -15.37 -0.06 -28.10
C VAL A 432 -16.74 0.45 -27.68
N THR A 433 -17.66 0.51 -28.62
CA THR A 433 -19.02 1.02 -28.44
C THR A 433 -19.81 0.07 -27.53
N ALA A 434 -19.57 0.13 -26.24
CA ALA A 434 -20.48 -0.41 -25.25
C ALA A 434 -20.89 0.75 -24.35
N THR A 435 -22.09 1.26 -24.57
CA THR A 435 -22.70 2.21 -23.64
C THR A 435 -22.89 1.50 -22.30
N PRO A 436 -22.30 1.96 -21.20
CA PRO A 436 -22.59 1.40 -19.89
C PRO A 436 -24.09 1.49 -19.63
N THR A 437 -24.69 0.36 -19.33
CA THR A 437 -26.10 0.31 -18.95
C THR A 437 -26.22 0.90 -17.55
N GLU A 438 -27.25 1.72 -17.34
CA GLU A 438 -27.63 2.23 -16.02
C GLU A 438 -27.73 1.07 -15.02
N ALA A 439 -27.28 1.28 -13.77
CA ALA A 439 -27.29 0.25 -12.74
C ALA A 439 -28.68 -0.41 -12.66
N PRO A 440 -28.78 -1.74 -12.65
CA PRO A 440 -30.08 -2.39 -12.55
C PRO A 440 -30.75 -1.96 -11.24
N SER A 441 -31.92 -1.29 -11.37
CA SER A 441 -32.72 -0.88 -10.22
C SER A 441 -33.08 -2.13 -9.40
N ARG A 442 -32.46 -2.33 -8.26
CA ARG A 442 -32.84 -3.36 -7.31
C ARG A 442 -34.21 -2.98 -6.72
N THR A 443 -35.27 -3.48 -7.28
CA THR A 443 -36.52 -3.65 -6.52
C THR A 443 -36.16 -4.62 -5.39
N ALA A 444 -36.13 -4.13 -4.17
CA ALA A 444 -35.89 -4.95 -2.98
C ALA A 444 -36.98 -6.02 -2.92
N THR A 445 -36.70 -7.18 -3.50
CA THR A 445 -37.52 -8.36 -3.28
C THR A 445 -37.24 -8.80 -1.88
N ALA A 446 -38.18 -8.55 -0.97
CA ALA A 446 -38.14 -9.04 0.39
C ALA A 446 -37.84 -10.54 0.35
N VAL A 447 -36.67 -10.92 0.87
CA VAL A 447 -36.30 -12.33 1.08
C VAL A 447 -37.24 -12.84 2.14
N THR A 448 -38.29 -13.57 1.69
CA THR A 448 -39.15 -14.33 2.58
C THR A 448 -38.27 -15.39 3.24
N PRO A 449 -38.21 -15.50 4.57
CA PRO A 449 -37.43 -16.53 5.21
C PRO A 449 -37.98 -17.90 4.78
N ARG A 450 -37.07 -18.75 4.29
CA ARG A 450 -37.33 -20.13 3.94
C ARG A 450 -37.87 -20.85 5.17
N PRO A 451 -39.06 -21.53 5.13
CA PRO A 451 -39.56 -22.25 6.30
C PRO A 451 -38.57 -23.38 6.68
N SER A 452 -38.21 -23.44 7.95
CA SER A 452 -37.43 -24.52 8.54
C SER A 452 -38.09 -25.87 8.19
N ALA A 453 -37.31 -26.76 7.62
CA ALA A 453 -37.73 -28.13 7.36
C ALA A 453 -38.01 -28.80 8.70
N THR A 454 -39.27 -29.06 8.99
CA THR A 454 -39.76 -29.87 10.07
C THR A 454 -39.25 -31.31 9.85
N ALA A 455 -38.53 -31.84 10.84
CA ALA A 455 -38.07 -33.22 10.85
C ALA A 455 -39.28 -34.19 10.67
N SER A 456 -39.30 -34.90 9.55
CA SER A 456 -40.27 -35.95 9.29
C SER A 456 -39.78 -37.22 10.03
N ALA A 457 -40.65 -37.77 10.89
CA ALA A 457 -40.44 -38.95 11.64
C ALA A 457 -40.21 -40.19 10.75
N VAL A 458 -39.22 -40.99 11.10
CA VAL A 458 -38.93 -42.28 10.49
C VAL A 458 -40.01 -43.27 10.89
N PRO A 459 -40.68 -44.01 9.97
CA PRO A 459 -41.53 -45.14 10.32
C PRO A 459 -40.65 -46.38 10.58
N GLY A 460 -41.04 -47.12 11.59
CA GLY A 460 -40.34 -48.25 12.20
C GLY A 460 -40.01 -49.43 11.28
N SER A 461 -38.96 -50.11 11.68
CA SER A 461 -38.50 -51.41 11.17
C SER A 461 -39.51 -52.53 11.41
N PRO A 462 -39.70 -53.43 10.48
CA PRO A 462 -40.37 -54.70 10.76
C PRO A 462 -39.36 -55.74 11.27
N THR A 463 -39.78 -56.40 12.33
CA THR A 463 -39.17 -57.52 13.04
C THR A 463 -38.83 -58.69 12.11
N ALA A 464 -37.60 -59.18 12.21
CA ALA A 464 -37.18 -60.45 11.64
C ALA A 464 -37.81 -61.64 12.36
N LYS A 465 -38.46 -62.56 11.64
CA LYS A 465 -38.77 -63.92 12.10
C LYS A 465 -37.73 -64.87 11.57
N ALA A 466 -37.12 -65.59 12.49
CA ALA A 466 -36.28 -66.78 12.24
C ALA A 466 -37.09 -67.92 11.64
N GLY A 467 -36.56 -68.61 10.67
CA GLY A 467 -37.05 -69.87 10.11
C GLY A 467 -35.89 -70.72 9.65
N ILE A 468 -35.75 -71.82 10.35
CA ILE A 468 -34.81 -72.89 10.15
C ILE A 468 -35.16 -73.64 8.85
N HIS A 469 -34.21 -73.88 7.97
CA HIS A 469 -33.77 -75.18 7.43
C HIS A 469 -32.52 -74.94 6.54
#